data_1798bb6fd4ffd90fdb66aa5c95fac8d5
#
_entry.id   1798bb6fd4ffd90fdb66aa5c95fac8d5
#
_cell.length_a   1.000
_cell.length_b   1.000
_cell.length_c   1.000
_cell.angle_alpha   90.00
_cell.angle_beta   90.00
_cell.angle_gamma   90.00
#
_symmetry.space_group_name_H-M   'P 1'
#
loop_
_entity.id
_entity.type
_entity.pdbx_description
1 polymer ?
#
loop_
_entity_poly.entity_id
_entity_poly.type
_entity_poly.pdbx_seq_one_letter_code
_entity_poly.pdbx_strand_id
1 'polypeptide(L)'
;MQLFIQISQFLLSLSLLIVLHELGHFIPAKLFKTRVEKFYLFFDVKFSLFKKKIGETVYGIGWLPLGGYVKIAGMIDESMDTEQMQKEPQPWEFRSKPSWQRLIIMLGGVTVNFILAALIYILLAFVYGNVDVEAKTLRGGYLISNPVLEKIGIKTG
;
A
#
# COMPACT_ATOMS: atom_id res chain seq x y z
N MET A 1 14.05 24.88 -6.06
CA MET A 1 13.16 24.24 -7.07
C MET A 1 13.26 22.72 -7.03
N GLN A 2 14.45 22.14 -7.07
CA GLN A 2 14.65 20.67 -7.08
C GLN A 2 14.05 19.95 -5.85
N LEU A 3 14.27 20.46 -4.63
CA LEU A 3 13.69 19.91 -3.40
C LEU A 3 12.15 19.91 -3.43
N PHE A 4 11.54 20.98 -3.92
CA PHE A 4 10.08 21.06 -4.06
C PHE A 4 9.54 19.98 -5.00
N ILE A 5 10.20 19.77 -6.14
CA ILE A 5 9.83 18.70 -7.10
C ILE A 5 9.95 17.33 -6.45
N GLN A 6 11.04 17.05 -5.75
CA GLN A 6 11.26 15.78 -5.07
C GLN A 6 10.20 15.49 -3.99
N ILE A 7 9.89 16.49 -3.16
CA ILE A 7 8.83 16.36 -2.14
C ILE A 7 7.47 16.12 -2.80
N SER A 8 7.15 16.86 -3.85
CA SER A 8 5.87 16.69 -4.57
C SER A 8 5.75 15.30 -5.20
N GLN A 9 6.81 14.81 -5.83
CA GLN A 9 6.85 13.46 -6.41
C GLN A 9 6.72 12.39 -5.33
N PHE A 10 7.40 12.55 -4.20
CA PHE A 10 7.30 11.63 -3.06
C PHE A 10 5.87 11.57 -2.52
N LEU A 11 5.25 12.73 -2.26
CA LEU A 11 3.88 12.80 -1.75
C LEU A 11 2.86 12.23 -2.74
N LEU A 12 3.05 12.47 -4.03
CA LEU A 12 2.18 11.91 -5.07
C LEU A 12 2.28 10.38 -5.13
N SER A 13 3.50 9.85 -5.14
CA SER A 13 3.74 8.41 -5.16
C SER A 13 3.19 7.73 -3.92
N LEU A 14 3.44 8.32 -2.74
CA LEU A 14 2.92 7.83 -1.47
C LEU A 14 1.38 7.83 -1.46
N SER A 15 0.77 8.93 -1.92
CA SER A 15 -0.70 9.04 -1.99
C SER A 15 -1.31 7.98 -2.90
N LEU A 16 -0.69 7.73 -4.05
CA LEU A 16 -1.14 6.70 -4.99
C LEU A 16 -1.09 5.31 -4.36
N LEU A 17 0.04 4.97 -3.72
CA LEU A 17 0.21 3.68 -3.04
C LEU A 17 -0.81 3.49 -1.92
N ILE A 18 -1.03 4.53 -1.10
CA ILE A 18 -2.02 4.49 -0.01
C ILE A 18 -3.43 4.28 -0.58
N VAL A 19 -3.86 5.08 -1.56
CA VAL A 19 -5.20 4.96 -2.14
C VAL A 19 -5.44 3.56 -2.71
N LEU A 20 -4.48 3.01 -3.44
CA LEU A 20 -4.59 1.69 -4.03
C LEU A 20 -4.61 0.59 -2.96
N HIS A 21 -3.80 0.74 -1.91
CA HIS A 21 -3.82 -0.15 -0.75
C HIS A 21 -5.19 -0.17 -0.08
N GLU A 22 -5.74 1.00 0.23
CA GLU A 22 -7.05 1.13 0.87
C GLU A 22 -8.19 0.62 -0.03
N LEU A 23 -8.09 0.84 -1.35
CA LEU A 23 -9.03 0.26 -2.31
C LEU A 23 -8.97 -1.27 -2.32
N GLY A 24 -7.81 -1.85 -2.07
CA GLY A 24 -7.64 -3.29 -1.92
C GLY A 24 -8.47 -3.88 -0.78
N HIS A 25 -8.67 -3.15 0.31
CA HIS A 25 -9.56 -3.54 1.41
C HIS A 25 -11.03 -3.17 1.11
N PHE A 26 -11.23 -1.98 0.57
CA PHE A 26 -12.55 -1.41 0.32
C PHE A 26 -13.38 -2.20 -0.69
N ILE A 27 -12.79 -2.55 -1.85
CA ILE A 27 -13.50 -3.23 -2.94
C ILE A 27 -14.05 -4.58 -2.49
N PRO A 28 -13.27 -5.51 -1.93
CA PRO A 28 -13.80 -6.79 -1.48
C PRO A 28 -14.78 -6.63 -0.31
N ALA A 29 -14.57 -5.67 0.60
CA ALA A 29 -15.53 -5.40 1.66
C ALA A 29 -16.91 -5.05 1.08
N LYS A 30 -16.97 -4.18 0.07
CA LYS A 30 -18.22 -3.83 -0.62
C LYS A 30 -18.82 -5.02 -1.40
N LEU A 31 -17.99 -5.79 -2.10
CA LEU A 31 -18.44 -6.98 -2.84
C LEU A 31 -19.08 -8.03 -1.91
N PHE A 32 -18.54 -8.22 -0.73
CA PHE A 32 -19.08 -9.14 0.28
C PHE A 32 -20.19 -8.52 1.15
N LYS A 33 -20.71 -7.35 0.73
CA LYS A 33 -21.76 -6.64 1.45
C LYS A 33 -21.39 -6.38 2.93
N THR A 34 -20.12 -6.09 3.17
CA THR A 34 -19.64 -5.60 4.46
C THR A 34 -19.78 -4.08 4.48
N ARG A 35 -20.30 -3.53 5.56
CA ARG A 35 -20.49 -2.09 5.69
C ARG A 35 -19.13 -1.42 5.88
N VAL A 36 -18.84 -0.44 5.03
CA VAL A 36 -17.67 0.43 5.17
C VAL A 36 -18.15 1.79 5.66
N GLU A 37 -17.66 2.22 6.80
CA GLU A 37 -18.07 3.46 7.45
C GLU A 37 -17.27 4.66 6.95
N LYS A 38 -15.94 4.48 6.80
CA LYS A 38 -15.04 5.54 6.33
C LYS A 38 -14.04 5.02 5.31
N PHE A 39 -13.67 5.88 4.37
CA PHE A 39 -12.57 5.71 3.43
C PHE A 39 -11.79 7.01 3.39
N TYR A 40 -10.58 7.00 3.91
CA TYR A 40 -9.78 8.20 4.05
C TYR A 40 -8.40 8.06 3.42
N LEU A 41 -8.06 9.01 2.56
CA LEU A 41 -6.68 9.29 2.20
C LEU A 41 -6.09 10.18 3.29
N PHE A 42 -5.02 9.76 3.91
CA PHE A 42 -4.37 10.39 5.04
C PHE A 42 -5.20 10.37 6.33
N PHE A 43 -4.51 10.46 7.46
CA PHE A 43 -5.17 10.46 8.76
C PHE A 43 -5.82 11.82 9.04
N ASP A 44 -7.04 11.79 9.56
CA ASP A 44 -7.84 12.97 9.90
C ASP A 44 -7.78 13.30 11.40
N VAL A 45 -6.60 13.23 12.00
CA VAL A 45 -6.41 13.52 13.43
C VAL A 45 -6.96 14.91 13.75
N LYS A 46 -7.99 14.97 14.60
CA LYS A 46 -8.77 16.16 15.02
C LYS A 46 -9.66 16.77 13.92
N PHE A 47 -9.20 16.85 12.66
CA PHE A 47 -10.01 17.43 11.58
C PHE A 47 -9.68 16.82 10.22
N SER A 48 -10.65 16.90 9.30
CA SER A 48 -10.48 16.49 7.89
C SER A 48 -10.35 17.73 7.01
N LEU A 49 -9.47 17.69 6.01
CA LEU A 49 -9.39 18.74 4.98
C LEU A 49 -10.64 18.75 4.10
N PHE A 50 -11.11 17.55 3.76
CA PHE A 50 -12.32 17.35 2.97
C PHE A 50 -13.04 16.09 3.46
N LYS A 51 -14.37 16.13 3.51
CA LYS A 51 -15.20 14.94 3.76
C LYS A 51 -16.54 15.03 3.04
N LYS A 52 -17.00 13.92 2.48
CA LYS A 52 -18.30 13.79 1.83
C LYS A 52 -18.90 12.43 2.14
N LYS A 53 -20.12 12.40 2.61
CA LYS A 53 -20.86 11.14 2.82
C LYS A 53 -21.57 10.74 1.53
N ILE A 54 -21.34 9.52 1.08
CA ILE A 54 -22.01 8.90 -0.09
C ILE A 54 -22.54 7.55 0.36
N GLY A 55 -23.87 7.43 0.43
CA GLY A 55 -24.52 6.26 1.00
C GLY A 55 -24.17 6.07 2.48
N GLU A 56 -23.63 4.90 2.82
CA GLU A 56 -23.22 4.57 4.20
C GLU A 56 -21.77 4.93 4.51
N THR A 57 -20.98 5.30 3.48
CA THR A 57 -19.54 5.54 3.59
C THR A 57 -19.23 7.04 3.59
N VAL A 58 -18.39 7.47 4.51
CA VAL A 58 -17.79 8.82 4.52
C VAL A 58 -16.44 8.74 3.82
N TYR A 59 -16.31 9.43 2.70
CA TYR A 59 -15.05 9.61 1.98
C TYR A 59 -14.38 10.89 2.44
N GLY A 60 -13.09 10.87 2.68
CA GLY A 60 -12.39 12.06 3.16
C GLY A 60 -10.91 12.10 2.84
N ILE A 61 -10.34 13.28 3.05
CA ILE A 61 -8.90 13.53 2.99
C ILE A 61 -8.51 14.13 4.33
N GLY A 62 -7.63 13.44 5.05
CA GLY A 62 -7.00 13.95 6.26
C GLY A 62 -5.86 14.91 5.93
N TRP A 63 -5.31 15.52 6.94
CA TRP A 63 -4.21 16.48 6.79
C TRP A 63 -2.82 15.83 7.00
N LEU A 64 -2.76 14.65 7.63
CA LEU A 64 -1.52 14.01 8.04
C LEU A 64 -1.11 12.91 7.03
N PRO A 65 -0.11 13.14 6.16
CA PRO A 65 0.24 12.23 5.06
C PRO A 65 1.12 11.05 5.50
N LEU A 66 0.76 10.40 6.61
CA LEU A 66 1.49 9.23 7.14
C LEU A 66 0.81 7.88 6.83
N GLY A 67 -0.36 7.90 6.18
CA GLY A 67 -1.13 6.71 5.84
C GLY A 67 -2.57 7.06 5.50
N GLY A 68 -3.36 6.08 5.11
CA GLY A 68 -4.81 6.17 4.96
C GLY A 68 -5.50 5.16 5.86
N TYR A 69 -6.82 5.07 5.80
CA TYR A 69 -7.54 4.00 6.46
C TYR A 69 -8.92 3.75 5.86
N VAL A 70 -9.35 2.50 5.96
CA VAL A 70 -10.72 2.07 5.66
C VAL A 70 -11.35 1.53 6.93
N LYS A 71 -12.33 2.25 7.49
CA LYS A 71 -13.08 1.76 8.65
C LYS A 71 -14.17 0.82 8.19
N ILE A 72 -13.99 -0.46 8.46
CA ILE A 72 -14.93 -1.54 8.14
C ILE A 72 -15.67 -1.93 9.43
N ALA A 73 -17.00 -1.95 9.38
CA ALA A 73 -17.83 -2.30 10.53
C ALA A 73 -17.48 -3.69 11.08
N GLY A 74 -17.27 -3.80 12.38
CA GLY A 74 -16.92 -5.04 13.08
C GLY A 74 -15.50 -5.55 12.83
N MET A 75 -14.60 -4.68 12.35
CA MET A 75 -13.16 -4.91 12.23
C MET A 75 -12.41 -3.91 13.12
N ILE A 76 -11.38 -4.36 13.81
CA ILE A 76 -10.43 -3.47 14.51
C ILE A 76 -9.43 -3.01 13.46
N ASP A 77 -9.45 -1.75 13.17
CA ASP A 77 -8.56 -1.07 12.22
C ASP A 77 -7.58 -0.12 12.95
N GLU A 78 -6.89 0.71 12.22
CA GLU A 78 -5.95 1.69 12.75
C GLU A 78 -6.62 2.74 13.67
N SER A 79 -7.96 2.87 13.62
CA SER A 79 -8.71 3.76 14.52
C SER A 79 -8.87 3.21 15.94
N MET A 80 -8.52 1.92 16.18
CA MET A 80 -8.60 1.23 17.48
C MET A 80 -9.97 1.31 18.16
N ASP A 81 -11.03 1.46 17.36
CA ASP A 81 -12.42 1.56 17.88
C ASP A 81 -12.93 0.17 18.27
N THR A 82 -12.86 -0.11 19.57
CA THR A 82 -13.31 -1.38 20.15
C THR A 82 -14.77 -1.36 20.65
N GLU A 83 -15.42 -0.21 20.66
CA GLU A 83 -16.79 -0.09 21.20
C GLU A 83 -17.80 -0.94 20.41
N GLN A 84 -17.61 -1.05 19.10
CA GLN A 84 -18.46 -1.89 18.25
C GLN A 84 -18.36 -3.38 18.59
N MET A 85 -17.21 -3.83 19.12
CA MET A 85 -17.00 -5.24 19.45
C MET A 85 -17.76 -5.72 20.67
N GLN A 86 -18.26 -4.82 21.50
CA GLN A 86 -19.05 -5.13 22.70
C GLN A 86 -20.52 -5.48 22.38
N LYS A 87 -21.00 -5.12 21.17
CA LYS A 87 -22.36 -5.40 20.72
C LYS A 87 -22.45 -6.73 19.99
N GLU A 88 -23.65 -7.30 19.90
CA GLU A 88 -23.89 -8.50 19.11
C GLU A 88 -23.51 -8.31 17.64
N PRO A 89 -22.86 -9.31 17.01
CA PRO A 89 -22.45 -9.22 15.61
C PRO A 89 -23.63 -9.03 14.66
N GLN A 90 -23.56 -8.05 13.79
CA GLN A 90 -24.57 -7.82 12.77
C GLN A 90 -24.21 -8.47 11.45
N PRO A 91 -25.16 -8.88 10.59
CA PRO A 91 -24.89 -9.58 9.32
C PRO A 91 -24.00 -8.81 8.32
N TRP A 92 -23.99 -7.48 8.43
CA TRP A 92 -23.16 -6.59 7.60
C TRP A 92 -21.78 -6.31 8.16
N GLU A 93 -21.42 -6.89 9.32
CA GLU A 93 -20.12 -6.69 9.94
C GLU A 93 -19.08 -7.69 9.42
N PHE A 94 -17.82 -7.27 9.42
CA PHE A 94 -16.67 -8.09 9.04
C PHE A 94 -16.60 -9.40 9.85
N ARG A 95 -16.81 -9.35 11.17
CA ARG A 95 -16.74 -10.52 12.06
C ARG A 95 -17.83 -11.57 11.79
N SER A 96 -18.93 -11.18 11.12
CA SER A 96 -20.01 -12.09 10.73
C SER A 96 -19.76 -12.79 9.39
N LYS A 97 -18.70 -12.42 8.66
CA LYS A 97 -18.38 -13.03 7.37
C LYS A 97 -17.59 -14.32 7.54
N PRO A 98 -17.73 -15.27 6.61
CA PRO A 98 -16.93 -16.50 6.61
C PRO A 98 -15.44 -16.17 6.49
N SER A 99 -14.58 -17.06 7.02
CA SER A 99 -13.14 -16.83 7.16
C SER A 99 -12.44 -16.46 5.84
N TRP A 100 -12.83 -17.07 4.72
CA TRP A 100 -12.22 -16.78 3.42
C TRP A 100 -12.54 -15.35 2.92
N GLN A 101 -13.75 -14.82 3.19
CA GLN A 101 -14.08 -13.44 2.85
C GLN A 101 -13.29 -12.45 3.70
N ARG A 102 -13.18 -12.76 5.00
CA ARG A 102 -12.34 -11.96 5.90
C ARG A 102 -10.88 -11.93 5.47
N LEU A 103 -10.35 -13.09 5.06
CA LEU A 103 -8.98 -13.21 4.55
C LEU A 103 -8.77 -12.34 3.31
N ILE A 104 -9.68 -12.39 2.33
CA ILE A 104 -9.59 -11.57 1.11
C ILE A 104 -9.64 -10.08 1.45
N ILE A 105 -10.52 -9.66 2.37
CA ILE A 105 -10.59 -8.26 2.80
C ILE A 105 -9.26 -7.86 3.46
N MET A 106 -8.72 -8.66 4.38
CA MET A 106 -7.48 -8.33 5.10
C MET A 106 -6.25 -8.29 4.20
N LEU A 107 -6.13 -9.24 3.26
CA LEU A 107 -4.97 -9.30 2.36
C LEU A 107 -5.10 -8.36 1.16
N GLY A 108 -6.27 -7.79 0.93
CA GLY A 108 -6.59 -7.01 -0.26
C GLY A 108 -5.61 -5.87 -0.52
N GLY A 109 -5.29 -5.08 0.49
CA GLY A 109 -4.37 -3.95 0.39
C GLY A 109 -2.96 -4.36 -0.06
N VAL A 110 -2.38 -5.33 0.63
CA VAL A 110 -1.04 -5.84 0.30
C VAL A 110 -1.03 -6.47 -1.09
N THR A 111 -2.06 -7.23 -1.44
CA THR A 111 -2.19 -7.87 -2.75
C THR A 111 -2.20 -6.86 -3.89
N VAL A 112 -2.97 -5.78 -3.75
CA VAL A 112 -3.03 -4.71 -4.77
C VAL A 112 -1.69 -4.03 -4.93
N ASN A 113 -0.99 -3.70 -3.84
CA ASN A 113 0.34 -3.10 -3.92
C ASN A 113 1.38 -4.04 -4.55
N PHE A 114 1.31 -5.34 -4.25
CA PHE A 114 2.17 -6.35 -4.89
C PHE A 114 1.93 -6.44 -6.40
N ILE A 115 0.66 -6.50 -6.84
CA ILE A 115 0.29 -6.50 -8.25
C ILE A 115 0.77 -5.21 -8.93
N LEU A 116 0.58 -4.06 -8.30
CA LEU A 116 1.06 -2.78 -8.82
C LEU A 116 2.58 -2.79 -9.02
N ALA A 117 3.33 -3.26 -8.02
CA ALA A 117 4.79 -3.36 -8.11
C ALA A 117 5.22 -4.25 -9.28
N ALA A 118 4.57 -5.41 -9.45
CA ALA A 118 4.84 -6.30 -10.57
C ALA A 118 4.54 -5.65 -11.93
N LEU A 119 3.40 -4.94 -12.04
CA LEU A 119 3.02 -4.22 -13.26
C LEU A 119 4.01 -3.11 -13.60
N ILE A 120 4.44 -2.32 -12.60
CA ILE A 120 5.45 -1.27 -12.79
C ILE A 120 6.77 -1.89 -13.27
N TYR A 121 7.21 -2.99 -12.65
CA TYR A 121 8.44 -3.67 -13.03
C TYR A 121 8.38 -4.20 -14.47
N ILE A 122 7.27 -4.84 -14.85
CA ILE A 122 7.03 -5.33 -16.22
C ILE A 122 7.06 -4.16 -17.21
N LEU A 123 6.39 -3.05 -16.88
CA LEU A 123 6.36 -1.87 -17.73
C LEU A 123 7.76 -1.27 -17.92
N LEU A 124 8.53 -1.15 -16.84
CA LEU A 124 9.91 -0.67 -16.90
C LEU A 124 10.80 -1.58 -17.76
N ALA A 125 10.69 -2.90 -17.57
CA ALA A 125 11.42 -3.86 -18.38
C ALA A 125 11.02 -3.79 -19.86
N PHE A 126 9.73 -3.56 -20.15
CA PHE A 126 9.25 -3.42 -21.52
C PHE A 126 9.75 -2.13 -22.19
N VAL A 127 9.74 -1.01 -21.46
CA VAL A 127 10.10 0.33 -22.00
C VAL A 127 11.61 0.50 -22.12
N TYR A 128 12.36 0.08 -21.11
CA TYR A 128 13.82 0.30 -21.04
C TYR A 128 14.64 -0.92 -21.41
N GLY A 129 14.01 -2.09 -21.55
CA GLY A 129 14.68 -3.37 -21.77
C GLY A 129 15.47 -3.84 -20.55
N ASN A 130 16.07 -5.02 -20.66
CA ASN A 130 17.06 -5.51 -19.71
C ASN A 130 18.45 -5.13 -20.21
N VAL A 131 19.19 -4.37 -19.43
CA VAL A 131 20.60 -4.08 -19.70
C VAL A 131 21.42 -5.23 -19.14
N ASP A 132 21.57 -6.29 -19.94
CA ASP A 132 22.54 -7.34 -19.65
C ASP A 132 23.92 -6.83 -20.10
N VAL A 133 24.78 -6.54 -19.13
CA VAL A 133 26.19 -6.25 -19.44
C VAL A 133 26.88 -7.58 -19.64
N GLU A 134 27.16 -7.93 -20.91
CA GLU A 134 27.97 -9.11 -21.19
C GLU A 134 29.33 -8.98 -20.48
N ALA A 135 29.71 -10.00 -19.73
CA ALA A 135 31.01 -10.03 -19.02
C ALA A 135 32.21 -9.74 -19.96
N LYS A 136 32.09 -10.08 -21.26
CA LYS A 136 33.05 -9.77 -22.30
C LYS A 136 33.27 -8.28 -22.57
N THR A 137 32.31 -7.42 -22.26
CA THR A 137 32.41 -5.97 -22.49
C THR A 137 33.07 -5.23 -21.32
N LEU A 138 33.27 -5.91 -20.20
CA LEU A 138 33.95 -5.38 -19.01
C LEU A 138 35.47 -5.47 -19.20
N ARG A 139 36.00 -4.56 -19.98
CA ARG A 139 37.46 -4.47 -20.29
C ARG A 139 38.34 -4.09 -19.09
N GLY A 140 37.93 -4.18 -17.91
CA GLY A 140 38.69 -3.85 -16.70
C GLY A 140 38.34 -4.73 -15.51
N GLY A 141 37.53 -5.77 -15.75
CA GLY A 141 37.07 -6.65 -14.69
C GLY A 141 36.14 -5.95 -13.70
N TYR A 142 35.99 -6.57 -12.54
CA TYR A 142 35.17 -6.05 -11.45
C TYR A 142 36.04 -5.46 -10.34
N LEU A 143 35.71 -4.24 -9.89
CA LEU A 143 36.27 -3.67 -8.67
C LEU A 143 35.62 -4.29 -7.45
N ILE A 144 36.40 -5.01 -6.66
CA ILE A 144 35.94 -5.57 -5.39
C ILE A 144 36.26 -4.58 -4.29
N SER A 145 35.23 -3.93 -3.75
CA SER A 145 35.35 -2.98 -2.65
C SER A 145 35.09 -3.60 -1.27
N ASN A 146 34.68 -4.87 -1.22
CA ASN A 146 34.38 -5.55 0.04
C ASN A 146 35.58 -6.37 0.53
N PRO A 147 36.18 -6.02 1.67
CA PRO A 147 37.38 -6.70 2.21
C PRO A 147 37.13 -8.17 2.59
N VAL A 148 35.87 -8.58 2.76
CA VAL A 148 35.52 -9.98 3.03
C VAL A 148 35.70 -10.82 1.75
N LEU A 149 35.37 -10.28 0.58
CA LEU A 149 35.53 -10.98 -0.69
C LEU A 149 37.02 -11.18 -1.05
N GLU A 150 37.88 -10.21 -0.74
CA GLU A 150 39.33 -10.36 -0.90
C GLU A 150 39.92 -11.47 -0.04
N LYS A 151 39.43 -11.59 1.22
CA LYS A 151 39.86 -12.64 2.16
C LYS A 151 39.52 -14.05 1.70
N ILE A 152 38.47 -14.25 0.91
CA ILE A 152 38.09 -15.54 0.36
C ILE A 152 38.70 -15.80 -1.03
N GLY A 153 39.64 -14.96 -1.44
CA GLY A 153 40.44 -15.18 -2.67
C GLY A 153 39.83 -14.59 -3.94
N ILE A 154 38.72 -13.84 -3.86
CA ILE A 154 38.14 -13.13 -5.01
C ILE A 154 38.89 -11.81 -5.16
N LYS A 155 39.61 -11.64 -6.27
CA LYS A 155 40.42 -10.44 -6.55
C LYS A 155 39.79 -9.58 -7.63
N THR A 156 40.10 -8.27 -7.58
CA THR A 156 39.79 -7.35 -8.68
C THR A 156 40.50 -7.82 -9.96
N GLY A 157 39.77 -7.91 -11.07
CA GLY A 157 40.32 -8.35 -12.36
C GLY A 157 39.24 -8.68 -13.36
#